data_4ac7975e3d7c515b2da597e4cc8456c2
#
_entry.id   4ac7975e3d7c515b2da597e4cc8456c2
#
_cell.length_a   1.000
_cell.length_b   1.000
_cell.length_c   1.000
_cell.angle_alpha   90.00
_cell.angle_beta   90.00
_cell.angle_gamma   90.00
#
_symmetry.space_group_name_H-M   'P 1'
#
loop_
_entity.id
_entity.type
_entity.pdbx_description
1 polymer ?
#
loop_
_entity_poly.entity_id
_entity_poly.type
_entity_poly.pdbx_seq_one_letter_code
_entity_poly.pdbx_strand_id
1 'polypeptide(L)'
;MLGAAALPMVRGAAAQARPRNIVISSANGVAACAKAMEVLKAGGDTLDAVVAGVNIVELDPSDTSVGYGGLPNEDGVVELDASCMHGPTRRGGAVGAIRGIKTPSKIAQLVMAETDHMMLVGEGALRFAKAYGFPEEDLLTDKSRLAWRMWKREMRDRNGHSNWESGIDGPPKAQKMAELKKAFPGFDEETLAWAYEVATNPPHGTINCMALNEKGEMSAVTTTSGLAWKIAGRLGDSAIIGGGLWLDQDVGGAGSTGRGEENLRVCGAHTIIEKMRQGM
;
A
#
# COMPACT_ATOMS: atom_id res chain seq x y z
N MET A 1 55.63 -43.33 -17.14
CA MET A 1 54.43 -43.00 -16.39
C MET A 1 54.61 -41.60 -15.80
N LEU A 2 53.95 -40.63 -16.44
CA LEU A 2 53.97 -39.22 -15.95
C LEU A 2 52.71 -39.01 -15.14
N GLY A 3 52.86 -38.80 -13.83
CA GLY A 3 51.75 -38.48 -12.91
C GLY A 3 51.37 -36.99 -13.02
N ALA A 4 50.18 -36.71 -13.46
CA ALA A 4 49.61 -35.37 -13.42
C ALA A 4 49.10 -35.09 -12.03
N ALA A 5 49.74 -34.15 -11.32
CA ALA A 5 49.22 -33.61 -10.06
C ALA A 5 48.18 -32.54 -10.35
N ALA A 6 46.92 -32.81 -10.02
CA ALA A 6 45.86 -31.81 -10.06
C ALA A 6 45.94 -30.93 -8.79
N LEU A 7 46.20 -29.63 -8.97
CA LEU A 7 46.10 -28.63 -7.92
C LEU A 7 44.62 -28.35 -7.67
N PRO A 8 44.17 -28.32 -6.37
CA PRO A 8 42.81 -27.91 -6.07
C PRO A 8 42.65 -26.41 -6.34
N MET A 9 41.72 -26.06 -7.23
CA MET A 9 41.25 -24.66 -7.35
C MET A 9 40.58 -24.26 -6.02
N VAL A 10 41.27 -23.45 -5.25
CA VAL A 10 40.65 -22.72 -4.15
C VAL A 10 39.70 -21.71 -4.80
N ARG A 11 38.43 -22.03 -4.85
CA ARG A 11 37.39 -21.02 -5.11
C ARG A 11 37.50 -20.01 -3.99
N GLY A 12 38.04 -18.83 -4.32
CA GLY A 12 38.05 -17.70 -3.40
C GLY A 12 36.62 -17.44 -2.96
N ALA A 13 36.34 -17.59 -1.68
CA ALA A 13 35.09 -17.11 -1.09
C ALA A 13 35.03 -15.62 -1.40
N ALA A 14 34.10 -15.23 -2.29
CA ALA A 14 33.78 -13.83 -2.46
C ALA A 14 33.47 -13.29 -1.07
N ALA A 15 34.23 -12.29 -0.63
CA ALA A 15 33.98 -11.63 0.66
C ALA A 15 32.53 -11.16 0.64
N GLN A 16 31.69 -11.79 1.44
CA GLN A 16 30.30 -11.46 1.56
C GLN A 16 30.24 -10.02 2.07
N ALA A 17 29.80 -9.10 1.22
CA ALA A 17 29.70 -7.69 1.61
C ALA A 17 28.88 -7.63 2.89
N ARG A 18 29.39 -6.91 3.90
CA ARG A 18 28.65 -6.74 5.17
C ARG A 18 27.29 -6.14 4.85
N PRO A 19 26.21 -6.66 5.45
CA PRO A 19 24.89 -6.07 5.29
C PRO A 19 24.97 -4.57 5.62
N ARG A 20 24.28 -3.76 4.82
CA ARG A 20 24.16 -2.32 5.05
C ARG A 20 22.70 -2.03 5.34
N ASN A 21 22.43 -0.92 6.01
CA ASN A 21 21.09 -0.40 6.07
C ASN A 21 20.63 -0.04 4.65
N ILE A 22 19.59 -0.69 4.18
CA ILE A 22 18.96 -0.46 2.88
C ILE A 22 17.47 -0.27 3.11
N VAL A 23 16.88 0.75 2.49
CA VAL A 23 15.44 0.95 2.44
C VAL A 23 15.03 1.16 0.99
N ILE A 24 14.00 0.47 0.57
CA ILE A 24 13.38 0.64 -0.75
C ILE A 24 11.88 0.87 -0.60
N SER A 25 11.29 1.63 -1.51
CA SER A 25 9.85 1.83 -1.57
C SER A 25 9.36 2.02 -3.00
N SER A 26 8.03 2.00 -3.18
CA SER A 26 7.39 2.49 -4.39
C SER A 26 7.66 3.99 -4.60
N ALA A 27 7.33 4.51 -5.79
CA ALA A 27 7.72 5.86 -6.25
C ALA A 27 7.27 7.00 -5.30
N ASN A 28 6.13 6.85 -4.63
CA ASN A 28 5.61 7.83 -3.65
C ASN A 28 6.29 7.77 -2.28
N GLY A 29 7.28 6.90 -2.07
CA GLY A 29 7.89 6.63 -0.76
C GLY A 29 9.26 7.26 -0.52
N VAL A 30 9.69 8.29 -1.23
CA VAL A 30 11.02 8.92 -1.02
C VAL A 30 11.17 9.43 0.42
N ALA A 31 10.17 10.14 0.95
CA ALA A 31 10.16 10.62 2.34
C ALA A 31 10.06 9.45 3.33
N ALA A 32 9.30 8.40 2.99
CA ALA A 32 9.21 7.18 3.79
C ALA A 32 10.57 6.47 3.91
N CYS A 33 11.32 6.34 2.81
CA CYS A 33 12.68 5.80 2.83
C CYS A 33 13.63 6.61 3.73
N ALA A 34 13.55 7.94 3.68
CA ALA A 34 14.37 8.81 4.51
C ALA A 34 14.06 8.58 6.01
N LYS A 35 12.77 8.53 6.38
CA LYS A 35 12.36 8.28 7.77
C LYS A 35 12.73 6.88 8.24
N ALA A 36 12.50 5.85 7.44
CA ALA A 36 12.89 4.49 7.79
C ALA A 36 14.42 4.37 7.98
N MET A 37 15.21 5.00 7.10
CA MET A 37 16.66 5.03 7.23
C MET A 37 17.14 5.76 8.50
N GLU A 38 16.44 6.82 8.93
CA GLU A 38 16.71 7.51 10.21
C GLU A 38 16.54 6.54 11.38
N VAL A 39 15.45 5.79 11.43
CA VAL A 39 15.15 4.79 12.48
C VAL A 39 16.22 3.70 12.49
N LEU A 40 16.59 3.15 11.32
CA LEU A 40 17.63 2.12 11.23
C LEU A 40 18.99 2.62 11.70
N LYS A 41 19.38 3.85 11.34
CA LYS A 41 20.65 4.46 11.79
C LYS A 41 20.69 4.69 13.31
N ALA A 42 19.52 4.89 13.91
CA ALA A 42 19.39 4.97 15.38
C ALA A 42 19.37 3.59 16.06
N GLY A 43 19.51 2.49 15.32
CA GLY A 43 19.49 1.11 15.84
C GLY A 43 18.10 0.56 16.10
N GLY A 44 17.06 1.19 15.56
CA GLY A 44 15.68 0.75 15.69
C GLY A 44 15.39 -0.55 14.93
N ASP A 45 14.25 -1.16 15.25
CA ASP A 45 13.74 -2.37 14.59
C ASP A 45 13.38 -2.09 13.13
N THR A 46 13.54 -3.11 12.26
CA THR A 46 13.28 -2.97 10.83
C THR A 46 11.80 -2.77 10.52
N LEU A 47 10.89 -3.39 11.28
CA LEU A 47 9.45 -3.19 11.09
C LEU A 47 9.02 -1.81 11.58
N ASP A 48 9.49 -1.38 12.74
CA ASP A 48 9.23 -0.03 13.25
C ASP A 48 9.72 1.02 12.25
N ALA A 49 10.88 0.79 11.63
CA ALA A 49 11.44 1.67 10.62
C ALA A 49 10.51 1.83 9.41
N VAL A 50 10.08 0.72 8.79
CA VAL A 50 9.22 0.80 7.59
C VAL A 50 7.82 1.32 7.92
N VAL A 51 7.24 0.99 9.07
CA VAL A 51 5.94 1.51 9.52
C VAL A 51 6.05 3.02 9.78
N ALA A 52 7.07 3.48 10.50
CA ALA A 52 7.31 4.91 10.68
C ALA A 52 7.50 5.64 9.34
N GLY A 53 8.14 4.98 8.37
CA GLY A 53 8.31 5.49 7.02
C GLY A 53 6.98 5.70 6.31
N VAL A 54 6.17 4.65 6.16
CA VAL A 54 4.90 4.76 5.41
C VAL A 54 3.88 5.66 6.09
N ASN A 55 3.97 5.86 7.40
CA ASN A 55 3.09 6.81 8.10
C ASN A 55 3.26 8.25 7.61
N ILE A 56 4.41 8.63 7.03
CA ILE A 56 4.59 9.93 6.39
C ILE A 56 3.57 10.10 5.24
N VAL A 57 3.40 9.06 4.42
CA VAL A 57 2.47 9.06 3.30
C VAL A 57 1.02 8.83 3.76
N GLU A 58 0.79 7.94 4.70
CA GLU A 58 -0.55 7.71 5.27
C GLU A 58 -1.17 8.97 5.90
N LEU A 59 -0.35 9.88 6.39
CA LEU A 59 -0.80 11.13 7.03
C LEU A 59 -0.82 12.32 6.07
N ASP A 60 -0.32 12.18 4.84
CA ASP A 60 -0.29 13.24 3.84
C ASP A 60 -1.59 13.27 3.02
N PRO A 61 -2.50 14.25 3.24
CA PRO A 61 -3.75 14.33 2.50
C PRO A 61 -3.59 14.70 1.02
N SER A 62 -2.38 14.98 0.56
CA SER A 62 -2.09 15.23 -0.85
C SER A 62 -1.89 13.94 -1.65
N ASP A 63 -1.52 12.83 -1.01
CA ASP A 63 -1.51 11.49 -1.62
C ASP A 63 -2.90 10.86 -1.50
N THR A 64 -3.69 10.99 -2.57
CA THR A 64 -5.07 10.48 -2.60
C THR A 64 -5.17 8.96 -2.80
N SER A 65 -4.06 8.25 -2.83
CA SER A 65 -4.00 6.80 -3.02
C SER A 65 -3.70 6.01 -1.74
N VAL A 66 -3.32 6.70 -0.65
CA VAL A 66 -2.91 6.08 0.62
C VAL A 66 -3.45 6.90 1.81
N GLY A 67 -3.98 6.23 2.83
CA GLY A 67 -4.25 6.83 4.14
C GLY A 67 -5.27 7.97 4.16
N TYR A 68 -4.95 9.01 4.92
CA TYR A 68 -5.78 10.21 5.09
C TYR A 68 -5.89 10.99 3.79
N GLY A 69 -7.12 11.27 3.34
CA GLY A 69 -7.38 11.92 2.06
C GLY A 69 -7.46 10.95 0.88
N GLY A 70 -7.32 9.65 1.13
CA GLY A 70 -7.49 8.62 0.11
C GLY A 70 -8.84 8.70 -0.60
N LEU A 71 -8.87 8.31 -1.89
CA LEU A 71 -10.12 8.29 -2.65
C LEU A 71 -11.07 7.24 -2.06
N PRO A 72 -12.35 7.59 -1.87
CA PRO A 72 -13.31 6.74 -1.18
C PRO A 72 -13.84 5.61 -2.07
N ASN A 73 -14.58 4.70 -1.45
CA ASN A 73 -15.43 3.75 -2.13
C ASN A 73 -16.64 4.46 -2.80
N GLU A 74 -17.51 3.70 -3.46
CA GLU A 74 -18.68 4.24 -4.18
C GLU A 74 -19.70 4.97 -3.27
N ASP A 75 -19.69 4.67 -1.96
CA ASP A 75 -20.55 5.31 -0.96
C ASP A 75 -19.93 6.58 -0.36
N GLY A 76 -18.73 6.94 -0.76
CA GLY A 76 -18.04 8.13 -0.26
C GLY A 76 -17.30 7.87 1.06
N VAL A 77 -17.00 6.63 1.40
CA VAL A 77 -16.28 6.23 2.60
C VAL A 77 -14.85 5.80 2.25
N VAL A 78 -13.85 6.37 2.93
CA VAL A 78 -12.46 5.94 2.79
C VAL A 78 -12.26 4.62 3.55
N GLU A 79 -11.90 3.58 2.82
CA GLU A 79 -11.56 2.26 3.36
C GLU A 79 -10.11 1.96 3.03
N LEU A 80 -9.33 1.65 4.05
CA LEU A 80 -7.90 1.46 3.96
C LEU A 80 -7.50 0.00 4.18
N ASP A 81 -6.42 -0.39 3.51
CA ASP A 81 -5.83 -1.72 3.59
C ASP A 81 -4.36 -1.60 3.94
N ALA A 82 -3.85 -2.49 4.79
CA ALA A 82 -2.42 -2.58 5.05
C ALA A 82 -2.03 -4.01 5.45
N SER A 83 -0.79 -4.38 5.15
CA SER A 83 -0.16 -5.57 5.72
C SER A 83 1.31 -5.30 6.02
N CYS A 84 1.86 -6.04 6.99
CA CYS A 84 3.27 -5.99 7.33
C CYS A 84 3.82 -7.39 7.59
N MET A 85 5.13 -7.56 7.41
CA MET A 85 5.84 -8.78 7.74
C MET A 85 7.17 -8.45 8.42
N HIS A 86 7.46 -9.16 9.50
CA HIS A 86 8.68 -9.03 10.30
C HIS A 86 9.53 -10.29 10.15
N GLY A 87 10.63 -10.18 9.42
CA GLY A 87 11.51 -11.30 9.10
C GLY A 87 12.09 -12.00 10.31
N PRO A 88 12.65 -11.29 11.31
CA PRO A 88 13.25 -11.93 12.50
C PRO A 88 12.30 -12.85 13.26
N THR A 89 11.02 -12.50 13.35
CA THR A 89 10.01 -13.34 14.03
C THR A 89 9.21 -14.22 13.08
N ARG A 90 9.37 -14.03 11.76
CA ARG A 90 8.60 -14.74 10.71
C ARG A 90 7.07 -14.58 10.88
N ARG A 91 6.66 -13.44 11.44
CA ARG A 91 5.27 -13.09 11.67
C ARG A 91 4.81 -12.01 10.69
N GLY A 92 3.52 -11.95 10.49
CA GLY A 92 2.86 -10.90 9.72
C GLY A 92 1.52 -10.53 10.31
N GLY A 93 1.04 -9.35 9.94
CA GLY A 93 -0.26 -8.84 10.34
C GLY A 93 -0.87 -7.99 9.23
N ALA A 94 -2.20 -7.91 9.20
CA ALA A 94 -2.91 -7.18 8.17
C ALA A 94 -4.23 -6.60 8.69
N VAL A 95 -4.67 -5.53 8.02
CA VAL A 95 -6.02 -4.99 8.13
C VAL A 95 -6.58 -4.71 6.75
N GLY A 96 -7.88 -4.96 6.58
CA GLY A 96 -8.57 -4.71 5.32
C GLY A 96 -9.88 -3.96 5.52
N ALA A 97 -10.20 -3.07 4.58
CA ALA A 97 -11.38 -2.21 4.61
C ALA A 97 -11.61 -1.52 5.98
N ILE A 98 -10.51 -1.16 6.67
CA ILE A 98 -10.61 -0.42 7.92
C ILE A 98 -10.99 1.04 7.64
N ARG A 99 -11.90 1.58 8.45
CA ARG A 99 -12.41 2.95 8.34
C ARG A 99 -11.94 3.77 9.52
N GLY A 100 -11.90 5.10 9.35
CA GLY A 100 -11.69 6.04 10.46
C GLY A 100 -10.30 6.03 11.09
N ILE A 101 -9.35 5.27 10.61
CA ILE A 101 -7.98 5.18 11.14
C ILE A 101 -6.99 5.64 10.08
N LYS A 102 -6.27 6.74 10.33
CA LYS A 102 -5.31 7.35 9.37
C LYS A 102 -4.09 6.47 9.07
N THR A 103 -3.69 5.60 10.02
CA THR A 103 -2.46 4.82 9.97
C THR A 103 -2.76 3.32 10.05
N PRO A 104 -3.36 2.72 9.00
CA PRO A 104 -3.72 1.30 9.00
C PRO A 104 -2.50 0.38 9.14
N SER A 105 -1.31 0.80 8.71
CA SER A 105 -0.07 0.05 8.90
C SER A 105 0.28 -0.21 10.37
N LYS A 106 0.01 0.76 11.26
CA LYS A 106 0.18 0.57 12.71
C LYS A 106 -0.79 -0.46 13.26
N ILE A 107 -2.01 -0.50 12.74
CA ILE A 107 -2.98 -1.50 13.18
C ILE A 107 -2.58 -2.89 12.67
N ALA A 108 -2.09 -3.02 11.45
CA ALA A 108 -1.52 -4.27 10.94
C ALA A 108 -0.36 -4.76 11.82
N GLN A 109 0.54 -3.87 12.24
CA GLN A 109 1.61 -4.18 13.17
C GLN A 109 1.08 -4.66 14.54
N LEU A 110 0.06 -4.00 15.09
CA LEU A 110 -0.59 -4.42 16.35
C LEU A 110 -1.28 -5.79 16.24
N VAL A 111 -1.95 -6.07 15.13
CA VAL A 111 -2.55 -7.40 14.88
C VAL A 111 -1.46 -8.47 14.96
N MET A 112 -0.31 -8.23 14.32
CA MET A 112 0.82 -9.14 14.38
C MET A 112 1.40 -9.28 15.80
N ALA A 113 1.54 -8.18 16.54
CA ALA A 113 2.23 -8.16 17.83
C ALA A 113 1.37 -8.72 18.96
N GLU A 114 0.08 -8.35 18.99
CA GLU A 114 -0.79 -8.52 20.15
C GLU A 114 -1.79 -9.67 20.00
N THR A 115 -1.83 -10.34 18.84
CA THR A 115 -2.76 -11.44 18.59
C THR A 115 -2.08 -12.64 17.94
N ASP A 116 -2.77 -13.77 17.88
CA ASP A 116 -2.41 -14.94 17.08
C ASP A 116 -3.07 -14.92 15.68
N HIS A 117 -3.82 -13.85 15.37
CA HIS A 117 -4.45 -13.66 14.08
C HIS A 117 -3.49 -13.00 13.09
N MET A 118 -3.73 -13.26 11.80
CA MET A 118 -2.99 -12.59 10.74
C MET A 118 -3.74 -11.39 10.14
N MET A 119 -5.07 -11.34 10.26
CA MET A 119 -5.85 -10.29 9.62
C MET A 119 -7.13 -9.97 10.38
N LEU A 120 -7.42 -8.69 10.52
CA LEU A 120 -8.72 -8.16 10.93
C LEU A 120 -9.29 -7.27 9.82
N VAL A 121 -10.62 -7.23 9.68
CA VAL A 121 -11.27 -6.46 8.61
C VAL A 121 -12.43 -5.59 9.11
N GLY A 122 -12.70 -4.51 8.38
CA GLY A 122 -13.88 -3.66 8.55
C GLY A 122 -14.10 -3.20 9.98
N GLU A 123 -15.33 -3.35 10.48
CA GLU A 123 -15.74 -2.93 11.81
C GLU A 123 -14.96 -3.63 12.95
N GLY A 124 -14.58 -4.90 12.74
CA GLY A 124 -13.75 -5.64 13.69
C GLY A 124 -12.37 -5.01 13.86
N ALA A 125 -11.74 -4.61 12.75
CA ALA A 125 -10.45 -3.92 12.76
C ALA A 125 -10.56 -2.53 13.42
N LEU A 126 -11.63 -1.77 13.16
CA LEU A 126 -11.88 -0.48 13.81
C LEU A 126 -12.03 -0.63 15.33
N ARG A 127 -12.84 -1.59 15.79
CA ARG A 127 -13.02 -1.84 17.24
C ARG A 127 -11.71 -2.22 17.91
N PHE A 128 -10.90 -3.05 17.26
CA PHE A 128 -9.57 -3.41 17.74
C PHE A 128 -8.67 -2.17 17.84
N ALA A 129 -8.59 -1.34 16.80
CA ALA A 129 -7.82 -0.11 16.82
C ALA A 129 -8.24 0.84 17.96
N LYS A 130 -9.54 1.03 18.16
CA LYS A 130 -10.08 1.87 19.26
C LYS A 130 -9.72 1.31 20.63
N ALA A 131 -9.70 0.00 20.82
CA ALA A 131 -9.28 -0.63 22.08
C ALA A 131 -7.81 -0.35 22.41
N TYR A 132 -6.96 -0.10 21.40
CA TYR A 132 -5.57 0.32 21.54
C TYR A 132 -5.38 1.85 21.52
N GLY A 133 -6.47 2.62 21.64
CA GLY A 133 -6.44 4.08 21.81
C GLY A 133 -6.33 4.90 20.52
N PHE A 134 -6.49 4.28 19.35
CA PHE A 134 -6.54 5.02 18.08
C PHE A 134 -7.87 5.75 17.96
N PRO A 135 -7.86 7.07 17.68
CA PRO A 135 -9.08 7.83 17.48
C PRO A 135 -9.72 7.49 16.14
N GLU A 136 -11.05 7.45 16.14
CA GLU A 136 -11.82 7.38 14.89
C GLU A 136 -11.99 8.80 14.32
N GLU A 137 -11.62 8.98 13.04
CA GLU A 137 -11.62 10.28 12.38
C GLU A 137 -12.27 10.18 10.98
N ASP A 138 -12.81 11.30 10.46
CA ASP A 138 -13.22 11.37 9.05
C ASP A 138 -11.96 11.46 8.18
N LEU A 139 -11.77 10.47 7.33
CA LEU A 139 -10.62 10.39 6.44
C LEU A 139 -10.85 11.05 5.07
N LEU A 140 -12.10 11.42 4.76
CA LEU A 140 -12.48 12.02 3.48
C LEU A 140 -12.27 13.54 3.50
N THR A 141 -11.21 14.01 2.88
CA THR A 141 -10.96 15.46 2.71
C THR A 141 -11.97 16.11 1.76
N ASP A 142 -12.12 17.43 1.83
CA ASP A 142 -13.01 18.18 0.92
C ASP A 142 -12.60 17.98 -0.56
N LYS A 143 -11.30 17.87 -0.82
CA LYS A 143 -10.75 17.63 -2.16
C LYS A 143 -11.16 16.25 -2.70
N SER A 144 -10.99 15.19 -1.92
CA SER A 144 -11.39 13.83 -2.32
C SER A 144 -12.92 13.69 -2.38
N ARG A 145 -13.65 14.38 -1.50
CA ARG A 145 -15.11 14.47 -1.52
C ARG A 145 -15.63 15.13 -2.80
N LEU A 146 -14.95 16.18 -3.26
CA LEU A 146 -15.30 16.84 -4.52
C LEU A 146 -15.14 15.90 -5.71
N ALA A 147 -14.00 15.18 -5.80
CA ALA A 147 -13.76 14.19 -6.85
C ALA A 147 -14.83 13.07 -6.84
N TRP A 148 -15.18 12.56 -5.65
CA TRP A 148 -16.26 11.59 -5.50
C TRP A 148 -17.61 12.12 -5.97
N ARG A 149 -17.97 13.36 -5.63
CA ARG A 149 -19.24 13.99 -6.09
C ARG A 149 -19.27 14.16 -7.60
N MET A 150 -18.13 14.50 -8.24
CA MET A 150 -18.01 14.58 -9.68
C MET A 150 -18.19 13.21 -10.32
N TRP A 151 -17.51 12.18 -9.80
CA TRP A 151 -17.69 10.80 -10.25
C TRP A 151 -19.16 10.36 -10.15
N LYS A 152 -19.83 10.58 -9.02
CA LYS A 152 -21.28 10.26 -8.86
C LYS A 152 -22.16 10.98 -9.89
N ARG A 153 -21.83 12.20 -10.28
CA ARG A 153 -22.53 12.94 -11.31
C ARG A 153 -22.33 12.30 -12.68
N GLU A 154 -21.09 12.00 -13.04
CA GLU A 154 -20.76 11.32 -14.30
C GLU A 154 -21.47 9.95 -14.41
N MET A 155 -21.54 9.20 -13.32
CA MET A 155 -22.23 7.91 -13.29
C MET A 155 -23.74 8.06 -13.53
N ARG A 156 -24.38 9.10 -13.01
CA ARG A 156 -25.80 9.39 -13.31
C ARG A 156 -26.02 9.68 -14.80
N ASP A 157 -25.11 10.46 -15.39
CA ASP A 157 -25.17 10.83 -16.81
C ASP A 157 -24.92 9.62 -17.73
N ARG A 158 -24.36 8.51 -17.19
CA ARG A 158 -24.12 7.23 -17.86
C ARG A 158 -25.16 6.15 -17.52
N ASN A 159 -26.37 6.50 -17.12
CA ASN A 159 -27.45 5.58 -16.71
C ASN A 159 -27.14 4.75 -15.45
N GLY A 160 -26.32 5.27 -14.54
CA GLY A 160 -26.10 4.67 -13.22
C GLY A 160 -25.14 3.50 -13.17
N HIS A 161 -24.36 3.27 -14.24
CA HIS A 161 -23.32 2.24 -14.21
C HIS A 161 -22.30 2.51 -13.09
N SER A 162 -22.05 1.50 -12.28
CA SER A 162 -21.10 1.52 -11.16
C SER A 162 -19.94 0.57 -11.43
N ASN A 163 -19.01 0.46 -10.49
CA ASN A 163 -17.93 -0.54 -10.55
C ASN A 163 -18.43 -2.01 -10.44
N TRP A 164 -19.74 -2.23 -10.41
CA TRP A 164 -20.36 -3.56 -10.39
C TRP A 164 -20.30 -4.26 -11.74
N GLU A 165 -20.11 -3.52 -12.83
CA GLU A 165 -20.06 -4.06 -14.18
C GLU A 165 -18.64 -3.96 -14.74
N SER A 166 -18.12 -5.05 -15.28
CA SER A 166 -16.86 -5.07 -16.00
C SER A 166 -17.07 -4.51 -17.42
N GLY A 167 -16.12 -3.73 -17.91
CA GLY A 167 -16.12 -3.29 -19.32
C GLY A 167 -16.85 -1.99 -19.61
N ILE A 168 -17.04 -1.12 -18.63
CA ILE A 168 -17.48 0.26 -18.88
C ILE A 168 -16.27 1.06 -19.38
N ASP A 169 -15.88 0.76 -20.59
CA ASP A 169 -14.79 1.45 -21.27
C ASP A 169 -15.38 2.47 -22.24
N GLY A 170 -15.33 3.70 -21.85
CA GLY A 170 -15.57 4.83 -22.74
C GLY A 170 -15.04 6.10 -22.10
N PRO A 171 -14.38 6.98 -22.87
CA PRO A 171 -13.93 8.23 -22.31
C PRO A 171 -15.13 9.01 -21.76
N PRO A 172 -15.00 9.63 -20.57
CA PRO A 172 -16.01 10.51 -20.06
C PRO A 172 -16.29 11.63 -21.07
N LYS A 173 -17.54 12.07 -21.16
CA LYS A 173 -17.87 13.25 -22.00
C LYS A 173 -17.09 14.44 -21.45
N ALA A 174 -16.28 15.05 -22.31
CA ALA A 174 -15.57 16.27 -21.96
C ALA A 174 -16.57 17.33 -21.48
N GLN A 175 -16.51 17.70 -20.21
CA GLN A 175 -17.32 18.79 -19.66
C GLN A 175 -16.57 20.11 -19.79
N LYS A 176 -17.32 21.15 -20.12
CA LYS A 176 -16.75 22.50 -20.16
C LYS A 176 -16.57 23.04 -18.75
N MET A 177 -15.48 23.71 -18.47
CA MET A 177 -15.17 24.30 -17.17
C MET A 177 -16.32 25.17 -16.63
N ALA A 178 -17.03 25.89 -17.49
CA ALA A 178 -18.21 26.69 -17.12
C ALA A 178 -19.33 25.84 -16.48
N GLU A 179 -19.52 24.61 -16.95
CA GLU A 179 -20.53 23.69 -16.41
C GLU A 179 -20.13 23.15 -15.07
N LEU A 180 -18.82 22.87 -14.90
CA LEU A 180 -18.26 22.45 -13.61
C LEU A 180 -18.39 23.56 -12.56
N LYS A 181 -18.06 24.81 -12.89
CA LYS A 181 -18.24 25.97 -12.02
C LYS A 181 -19.69 26.16 -11.58
N LYS A 182 -20.64 26.01 -12.51
CA LYS A 182 -22.07 26.10 -12.21
C LYS A 182 -22.54 24.97 -11.27
N ALA A 183 -22.02 23.76 -11.45
CA ALA A 183 -22.41 22.59 -10.67
C ALA A 183 -21.76 22.54 -9.27
N PHE A 184 -20.57 23.08 -9.15
CA PHE A 184 -19.75 23.06 -7.93
C PHE A 184 -19.23 24.49 -7.61
N PRO A 185 -20.13 25.40 -7.21
CA PRO A 185 -19.74 26.76 -6.87
C PRO A 185 -18.85 26.76 -5.61
N GLY A 186 -17.91 27.70 -5.53
CA GLY A 186 -17.02 27.86 -4.38
C GLY A 186 -15.67 27.19 -4.51
N PHE A 187 -15.40 26.47 -5.61
CA PHE A 187 -14.08 25.91 -5.91
C PHE A 187 -13.41 26.69 -7.05
N ASP A 188 -12.09 26.86 -6.99
CA ASP A 188 -11.27 27.43 -8.05
C ASP A 188 -11.15 26.48 -9.24
N GLU A 189 -10.69 27.00 -10.40
CA GLU A 189 -10.58 26.24 -11.64
C GLU A 189 -9.58 25.09 -11.55
N GLU A 190 -8.49 25.26 -10.85
CA GLU A 190 -7.44 24.25 -10.69
C GLU A 190 -7.99 23.07 -9.89
N THR A 191 -8.65 23.33 -8.78
CA THR A 191 -9.32 22.31 -7.96
C THR A 191 -10.41 21.57 -8.73
N LEU A 192 -11.22 22.28 -9.53
CA LEU A 192 -12.25 21.67 -10.37
C LEU A 192 -11.66 20.79 -11.47
N ALA A 193 -10.61 21.26 -12.14
CA ALA A 193 -9.92 20.50 -13.19
C ALA A 193 -9.28 19.21 -12.61
N TRP A 194 -8.59 19.33 -11.50
CA TRP A 194 -8.02 18.18 -10.79
C TRP A 194 -9.11 17.18 -10.38
N ALA A 195 -10.18 17.65 -9.76
CA ALA A 195 -11.26 16.77 -9.29
C ALA A 195 -11.97 16.05 -10.44
N TYR A 196 -12.14 16.73 -11.60
CA TYR A 196 -12.71 16.12 -12.78
C TYR A 196 -11.78 15.05 -13.37
N GLU A 197 -10.49 15.34 -13.48
CA GLU A 197 -9.50 14.37 -13.94
C GLU A 197 -9.49 13.12 -13.04
N VAL A 198 -9.42 13.30 -11.75
CA VAL A 198 -9.44 12.21 -10.76
C VAL A 198 -10.77 11.43 -10.80
N ALA A 199 -11.89 12.11 -11.00
CA ALA A 199 -13.20 11.46 -11.10
C ALA A 199 -13.30 10.53 -12.31
N THR A 200 -12.66 10.90 -13.42
CA THR A 200 -12.74 10.21 -14.71
C THR A 200 -11.57 9.28 -15.00
N ASN A 201 -10.42 9.57 -14.42
CA ASN A 201 -9.18 8.81 -14.56
C ASN A 201 -8.44 8.75 -13.20
N PRO A 202 -8.98 8.01 -12.23
CA PRO A 202 -8.43 8.01 -10.87
C PRO A 202 -7.01 7.43 -10.85
N PRO A 203 -6.09 8.05 -10.08
CA PRO A 203 -4.76 7.50 -9.90
C PRO A 203 -4.83 6.15 -9.19
N HIS A 204 -3.94 5.26 -9.56
CA HIS A 204 -3.66 4.03 -8.83
C HIS A 204 -2.45 4.26 -7.96
N GLY A 205 -2.54 3.86 -6.68
CA GLY A 205 -1.42 4.02 -5.77
C GLY A 205 -1.48 3.07 -4.59
N THR A 206 -0.31 2.74 -4.14
CA THR A 206 -0.02 1.93 -2.97
C THR A 206 1.39 2.31 -2.57
N ILE A 207 1.69 2.37 -1.28
CA ILE A 207 3.08 2.40 -0.86
C ILE A 207 3.51 1.04 -0.34
N ASN A 208 4.60 0.52 -0.90
CA ASN A 208 5.38 -0.58 -0.35
C ASN A 208 6.67 0.01 0.22
N CYS A 209 7.08 -0.42 1.40
CA CYS A 209 8.36 -0.06 1.98
C CYS A 209 9.00 -1.29 2.62
N MET A 210 10.28 -1.52 2.32
CA MET A 210 11.05 -2.63 2.84
C MET A 210 12.38 -2.13 3.37
N ALA A 211 12.84 -2.72 4.47
CA ALA A 211 14.10 -2.40 5.09
C ALA A 211 14.94 -3.66 5.32
N LEU A 212 16.25 -3.51 5.15
CA LEU A 212 17.30 -4.44 5.57
C LEU A 212 18.25 -3.67 6.47
N ASN A 213 18.59 -4.20 7.64
CA ASN A 213 19.57 -3.59 8.54
C ASN A 213 20.96 -4.25 8.44
N GLU A 214 21.92 -3.69 9.16
CA GLU A 214 23.31 -4.19 9.22
C GLU A 214 23.46 -5.57 9.84
N LYS A 215 22.43 -6.09 10.51
CA LYS A 215 22.38 -7.45 11.06
C LYS A 215 21.87 -8.47 10.03
N GLY A 216 21.39 -8.00 8.86
CA GLY A 216 20.75 -8.82 7.86
C GLY A 216 19.26 -9.10 8.15
N GLU A 217 18.67 -8.41 9.11
CA GLU A 217 17.24 -8.52 9.42
C GLU A 217 16.42 -7.69 8.42
N MET A 218 15.30 -8.24 7.98
CA MET A 218 14.41 -7.59 7.00
C MET A 218 12.99 -7.45 7.55
N SER A 219 12.32 -6.38 7.16
CA SER A 219 10.87 -6.20 7.34
C SER A 219 10.27 -5.45 6.18
N ALA A 220 8.96 -5.62 6.01
CA ALA A 220 8.23 -5.01 4.90
C ALA A 220 6.82 -4.60 5.34
N VAL A 221 6.31 -3.55 4.71
CA VAL A 221 4.94 -3.04 4.89
C VAL A 221 4.38 -2.59 3.56
N THR A 222 3.09 -2.78 3.37
CA THR A 222 2.32 -2.18 2.26
C THR A 222 1.04 -1.56 2.80
N THR A 223 0.62 -0.44 2.24
CA THR A 223 -0.59 0.28 2.65
C THR A 223 -1.19 1.06 1.49
N THR A 224 -2.52 1.17 1.46
CA THR A 224 -3.27 1.78 0.35
C THR A 224 -4.68 2.21 0.77
N SER A 225 -5.28 3.13 0.01
CA SER A 225 -6.73 3.35 0.02
C SER A 225 -7.49 2.46 -0.98
N GLY A 226 -6.79 1.57 -1.69
CA GLY A 226 -7.36 0.68 -2.69
C GLY A 226 -7.75 1.38 -4.00
N LEU A 227 -8.63 0.75 -4.77
CA LEU A 227 -9.19 1.38 -5.98
C LEU A 227 -10.18 2.48 -5.59
N ALA A 228 -10.10 3.62 -6.28
CA ALA A 228 -11.12 4.65 -6.19
C ALA A 228 -12.48 4.09 -6.63
N TRP A 229 -13.53 4.54 -5.96
CA TRP A 229 -14.92 4.20 -6.29
C TRP A 229 -15.24 2.70 -6.21
N LYS A 230 -14.41 1.93 -5.53
CA LYS A 230 -14.62 0.50 -5.30
C LYS A 230 -15.96 0.23 -4.61
N ILE A 231 -16.50 -0.96 -4.80
CA ILE A 231 -17.63 -1.46 -3.99
C ILE A 231 -17.18 -1.48 -2.52
N ALA A 232 -18.05 -1.07 -1.60
CA ALA A 232 -17.77 -1.08 -0.18
C ALA A 232 -17.34 -2.48 0.30
N GLY A 233 -16.21 -2.55 1.01
CA GLY A 233 -15.62 -3.81 1.47
C GLY A 233 -14.73 -4.54 0.45
N ARG A 234 -14.57 -4.02 -0.78
CA ARG A 234 -13.58 -4.59 -1.73
C ARG A 234 -12.18 -4.46 -1.19
N LEU A 235 -11.46 -5.56 -1.12
CA LEU A 235 -10.03 -5.61 -0.86
C LEU A 235 -9.24 -5.82 -2.14
N GLY A 236 -8.11 -5.12 -2.28
CA GLY A 236 -7.05 -5.44 -3.23
C GLY A 236 -6.06 -6.43 -2.65
N ASP A 237 -4.89 -6.46 -3.23
CA ASP A 237 -3.79 -7.32 -2.82
C ASP A 237 -3.05 -6.81 -1.57
N SER A 238 -3.09 -5.51 -1.27
CA SER A 238 -2.27 -4.89 -0.20
C SER A 238 -2.54 -5.44 1.19
N ALA A 239 -3.79 -5.86 1.50
CA ALA A 239 -4.11 -6.52 2.77
C ALA A 239 -3.75 -8.02 2.77
N ILE A 240 -3.49 -8.61 1.61
CA ILE A 240 -3.33 -10.06 1.46
C ILE A 240 -1.85 -10.43 1.44
N ILE A 241 -1.39 -10.98 2.56
CA ILE A 241 -0.02 -11.52 2.68
C ILE A 241 0.14 -12.68 1.68
N GLY A 242 1.19 -12.60 0.84
CA GLY A 242 1.38 -13.47 -0.31
C GLY A 242 0.91 -12.86 -1.63
N GLY A 243 -0.09 -12.00 -1.61
CA GLY A 243 -0.54 -11.20 -2.75
C GLY A 243 0.28 -9.93 -2.89
N GLY A 244 -0.10 -8.88 -2.15
CA GLY A 244 0.53 -7.56 -2.23
C GLY A 244 1.86 -7.43 -1.50
N LEU A 245 2.14 -8.31 -0.55
CA LEU A 245 3.38 -8.32 0.23
C LEU A 245 3.77 -9.76 0.57
N TRP A 246 5.04 -10.10 0.39
CA TRP A 246 5.64 -11.28 0.96
C TRP A 246 7.09 -11.05 1.31
N LEU A 247 7.51 -11.54 2.47
CA LEU A 247 8.89 -11.47 2.93
C LEU A 247 9.31 -12.79 3.53
N ASP A 248 10.42 -13.31 3.05
CA ASP A 248 11.14 -14.43 3.65
C ASP A 248 12.51 -13.95 4.07
N GLN A 249 12.83 -14.05 5.37
CA GLN A 249 14.07 -13.57 5.95
C GLN A 249 15.32 -14.17 5.31
N ASP A 250 15.21 -15.39 4.77
CA ASP A 250 16.34 -16.11 4.20
C ASP A 250 16.48 -15.92 2.69
N VAL A 251 15.51 -15.23 2.04
CA VAL A 251 15.45 -15.09 0.58
C VAL A 251 15.36 -13.63 0.16
N GLY A 252 14.37 -12.88 0.68
CA GLY A 252 14.11 -11.51 0.28
C GLY A 252 12.67 -11.07 0.50
N GLY A 253 12.33 -9.89 0.00
CA GLY A 253 10.99 -9.33 0.08
C GLY A 253 10.47 -8.90 -1.29
N ALA A 254 9.17 -9.02 -1.51
CA ALA A 254 8.47 -8.54 -2.69
C ALA A 254 7.18 -7.80 -2.30
N GLY A 255 6.91 -6.71 -2.99
CA GLY A 255 5.70 -5.92 -2.84
C GLY A 255 5.12 -5.56 -4.21
N SER A 256 3.83 -5.28 -4.23
CA SER A 256 3.07 -5.00 -5.45
C SER A 256 2.27 -3.72 -5.34
N THR A 257 1.99 -3.11 -6.49
CA THR A 257 1.06 -1.99 -6.65
C THR A 257 0.37 -2.09 -8.00
N GLY A 258 -0.79 -1.46 -8.18
CA GLY A 258 -1.55 -1.45 -9.43
C GLY A 258 -2.91 -2.15 -9.29
N ARG A 259 -3.24 -3.03 -10.24
CA ARG A 259 -4.50 -3.77 -10.19
C ARG A 259 -4.40 -4.99 -9.28
N GLY A 260 -4.93 -4.87 -8.06
CA GLY A 260 -4.81 -5.90 -7.03
C GLY A 260 -5.35 -7.28 -7.45
N GLU A 261 -6.47 -7.31 -8.20
CA GLU A 261 -7.08 -8.55 -8.67
C GLU A 261 -6.15 -9.37 -9.55
N GLU A 262 -5.36 -8.72 -10.42
CA GLU A 262 -4.41 -9.43 -11.30
C GLU A 262 -3.27 -10.05 -10.49
N ASN A 263 -2.81 -9.33 -9.48
CA ASN A 263 -1.77 -9.83 -8.58
C ASN A 263 -2.27 -10.97 -7.69
N LEU A 264 -3.51 -10.87 -7.19
CA LEU A 264 -4.12 -11.92 -6.36
C LEU A 264 -4.26 -13.26 -7.12
N ARG A 265 -4.59 -13.22 -8.42
CA ARG A 265 -4.73 -14.45 -9.25
C ARG A 265 -3.48 -15.32 -9.27
N VAL A 266 -2.32 -14.71 -9.08
CA VAL A 266 -1.01 -15.40 -9.16
C VAL A 266 -0.26 -15.42 -7.84
N CYS A 267 -0.83 -14.90 -6.74
CA CYS A 267 -0.16 -14.72 -5.46
C CYS A 267 1.22 -14.06 -5.66
N GLY A 268 1.23 -12.90 -6.35
CA GLY A 268 2.40 -12.37 -7.04
C GLY A 268 3.62 -12.16 -6.15
N ALA A 269 3.46 -11.57 -4.96
CA ALA A 269 4.59 -11.35 -4.06
C ALA A 269 5.22 -12.68 -3.59
N HIS A 270 4.41 -13.66 -3.20
CA HIS A 270 4.90 -14.99 -2.84
C HIS A 270 5.57 -15.69 -4.03
N THR A 271 4.96 -15.63 -5.21
CA THR A 271 5.51 -16.24 -6.43
C THR A 271 6.90 -15.69 -6.76
N ILE A 272 7.11 -14.37 -6.63
CA ILE A 272 8.42 -13.74 -6.84
C ILE A 272 9.46 -14.33 -5.88
N ILE A 273 9.16 -14.42 -4.59
CA ILE A 273 10.11 -14.93 -3.60
C ILE A 273 10.41 -16.43 -3.83
N GLU A 274 9.43 -17.23 -4.23
CA GLU A 274 9.68 -18.63 -4.59
C GLU A 274 10.57 -18.77 -5.86
N LYS A 275 10.43 -17.85 -6.82
CA LYS A 275 11.34 -17.79 -7.97
C LYS A 275 12.76 -17.39 -7.56
N MET A 276 12.90 -16.41 -6.67
CA MET A 276 14.20 -16.03 -6.10
C MET A 276 14.83 -17.19 -5.33
N ARG A 277 14.06 -17.97 -4.56
CA ARG A 277 14.53 -19.19 -3.87
C ARG A 277 15.07 -20.22 -4.82
N GLN A 278 14.53 -20.31 -6.04
CA GLN A 278 15.00 -21.20 -7.10
C GLN A 278 16.21 -20.64 -7.88
N GLY A 279 16.71 -19.46 -7.52
CA GLY A 279 17.87 -18.84 -8.18
C GLY A 279 17.55 -18.08 -9.47
N MET A 280 16.29 -17.71 -9.68
CA MET A 280 15.84 -16.91 -10.83
C MET A 280 15.86 -15.42 -10.53
#